data_f8820ef1b1058adcb144d49af1c9b492
#
_entry.id   f8820ef1b1058adcb144d49af1c9b492
#
_cell.length_a   1.000
_cell.length_b   1.000
_cell.length_c   1.000
_cell.angle_alpha   90.00
_cell.angle_beta   90.00
_cell.angle_gamma   90.00
#
_symmetry.space_group_name_H-M   'P 1'
#
loop_
_entity.id
_entity.type
_entity.pdbx_description
1 polymer ?
#
loop_
_entity_poly.entity_id
_entity_poly.type
_entity_poly.pdbx_seq_one_letter_code
_entity_poly.pdbx_strand_id
1 'polypeptide(L)'
;MILFSNVSKEYKNGTKALDNISLSIEQGEFVFVVGASGAGKSTLMKLIMKEEKATSGRLEVNGYDLCKLRGRKISKYRRSLGVVFQDFRLINQMTVYDNVAFALRVTGVSGRDIRRRVPYILGLVDLLPKAKSYPNQISGGEQQRVALARALVNNPSIIIADEPTGNIDPELSEGIMDLLGEINKCGPTVVVVSHEHDLVRKFGKRVINIEKGQMKLDSNCEEWSLGRK
;
A
#
# COMPACT_ATOMS: atom_id res chain seq x y z
N MET A 1 -11.05 7.83 -3.42
CA MET A 1 -11.65 8.05 -2.08
C MET A 1 -11.85 6.70 -1.39
N ILE A 2 -11.49 6.61 -0.12
CA ILE A 2 -11.72 5.46 0.77
C ILE A 2 -12.61 5.94 1.91
N LEU A 3 -13.73 5.27 2.16
CA LEU A 3 -14.69 5.67 3.18
C LEU A 3 -15.03 4.47 4.08
N PHE A 4 -14.73 4.58 5.36
CA PHE A 4 -15.18 3.69 6.42
C PHE A 4 -16.31 4.37 7.19
N SER A 5 -17.44 3.68 7.36
CA SER A 5 -18.59 4.13 8.14
C SER A 5 -18.92 3.09 9.18
N ASN A 6 -18.54 3.34 10.44
CA ASN A 6 -18.77 2.48 11.60
C ASN A 6 -18.30 1.03 11.38
N VAL A 7 -17.13 0.86 10.76
CA VAL A 7 -16.62 -0.46 10.38
C VAL A 7 -15.98 -1.15 11.58
N SER A 8 -16.43 -2.38 11.84
CA SER A 8 -15.82 -3.27 12.82
C SER A 8 -15.38 -4.56 12.15
N LYS A 9 -14.30 -5.14 12.68
CA LYS A 9 -13.82 -6.46 12.29
C LYS A 9 -13.49 -7.30 13.51
N GLU A 10 -14.21 -8.40 13.63
CA GLU A 10 -13.95 -9.46 14.60
C GLU A 10 -13.58 -10.74 13.85
N TYR A 11 -12.52 -11.40 14.30
CA TYR A 11 -12.08 -12.69 13.78
C TYR A 11 -12.79 -13.84 14.51
N LYS A 12 -12.82 -15.02 13.91
CA LYS A 12 -13.50 -16.21 14.45
C LYS A 12 -13.00 -16.64 15.84
N ASN A 13 -11.78 -16.27 16.20
CA ASN A 13 -11.19 -16.51 17.53
C ASN A 13 -11.62 -15.50 18.59
N GLY A 14 -12.61 -14.63 18.30
CA GLY A 14 -13.10 -13.57 19.20
C GLY A 14 -12.23 -12.30 19.24
N THR A 15 -11.14 -12.22 18.49
CA THR A 15 -10.29 -11.02 18.46
C THR A 15 -11.00 -9.90 17.69
N LYS A 16 -11.35 -8.81 18.38
CA LYS A 16 -11.88 -7.58 17.79
C LYS A 16 -10.72 -6.72 17.29
N ALA A 17 -10.37 -6.88 16.02
CA ALA A 17 -9.22 -6.21 15.44
C ALA A 17 -9.48 -4.76 15.04
N LEU A 18 -10.74 -4.42 14.69
CA LEU A 18 -11.20 -3.04 14.48
C LEU A 18 -12.55 -2.87 15.14
N ASP A 19 -12.74 -1.72 15.78
CA ASP A 19 -13.91 -1.37 16.55
C ASP A 19 -14.46 -0.01 16.14
N ASN A 20 -15.57 -0.01 15.39
CA ASN A 20 -16.32 1.18 15.03
C ASN A 20 -15.47 2.28 14.35
N ILE A 21 -14.64 1.89 13.39
CA ILE A 21 -13.81 2.83 12.63
C ILE A 21 -14.66 3.62 11.65
N SER A 22 -14.59 4.95 11.74
CA SER A 22 -15.15 5.88 10.75
C SER A 22 -14.06 6.84 10.30
N LEU A 23 -13.69 6.79 9.02
CA LEU A 23 -12.68 7.68 8.42
C LEU A 23 -12.92 7.85 6.92
N SER A 24 -12.46 8.97 6.38
CA SER A 24 -12.40 9.17 4.93
C SER A 24 -10.96 9.52 4.51
N ILE A 25 -10.52 8.96 3.39
CA ILE A 25 -9.29 9.35 2.70
C ILE A 25 -9.70 9.79 1.31
N GLU A 26 -9.36 11.04 0.98
CA GLU A 26 -9.75 11.63 -0.30
C GLU A 26 -8.88 11.13 -1.45
N GLN A 27 -9.33 11.33 -2.66
CA GLN A 27 -8.55 10.96 -3.85
C GLN A 27 -7.31 11.84 -3.97
N GLY A 28 -6.16 11.23 -4.24
CA GLY A 28 -4.88 11.93 -4.36
C GLY A 28 -4.23 12.26 -3.01
N GLU A 29 -4.83 11.88 -1.90
CA GLU A 29 -4.28 12.14 -0.57
C GLU A 29 -3.11 11.17 -0.26
N PHE A 30 -2.12 11.66 0.50
CA PHE A 30 -1.06 10.85 1.09
C PHE A 30 -1.30 10.75 2.59
N VAL A 31 -1.49 9.53 3.09
CA VAL A 31 -1.87 9.29 4.48
C VAL A 31 -0.97 8.22 5.10
N PHE A 32 -0.47 8.50 6.30
CA PHE A 32 0.14 7.50 7.18
C PHE A 32 -0.89 6.86 8.10
N VAL A 33 -0.84 5.54 8.24
CA VAL A 33 -1.56 4.79 9.27
C VAL A 33 -0.53 4.27 10.26
N VAL A 34 -0.59 4.78 11.50
CA VAL A 34 0.36 4.47 12.56
C VAL A 34 -0.33 3.77 13.74
N GLY A 35 0.47 3.18 14.62
CA GLY A 35 0.00 2.51 15.84
C GLY A 35 0.91 1.37 16.24
N ALA A 36 0.77 0.87 17.45
CA ALA A 36 1.55 -0.26 17.97
C ALA A 36 1.32 -1.55 17.14
N SER A 37 2.22 -2.53 17.31
CA SER A 37 1.99 -3.86 16.75
C SER A 37 0.68 -4.44 17.31
N GLY A 38 -0.11 -5.09 16.44
CA GLY A 38 -1.44 -5.60 16.83
C GLY A 38 -2.55 -4.55 16.97
N ALA A 39 -2.29 -3.27 16.72
CA ALA A 39 -3.30 -2.20 16.85
C ALA A 39 -4.48 -2.29 15.85
N GLY A 40 -4.35 -3.11 14.77
CA GLY A 40 -5.38 -3.26 13.75
C GLY A 40 -4.99 -2.73 12.36
N LYS A 41 -3.80 -2.14 12.18
CA LYS A 41 -3.33 -1.54 10.93
C LYS A 41 -3.39 -2.51 9.73
N SER A 42 -2.80 -3.69 9.87
CA SER A 42 -2.82 -4.72 8.81
C SER A 42 -4.24 -5.24 8.54
N THR A 43 -5.13 -5.25 9.54
CA THR A 43 -6.54 -5.59 9.34
C THR A 43 -7.25 -4.52 8.53
N LEU A 44 -7.01 -3.23 8.80
CA LEU A 44 -7.55 -2.12 8.01
C LEU A 44 -7.14 -2.26 6.54
N MET A 45 -5.85 -2.53 6.27
CA MET A 45 -5.36 -2.76 4.90
C MET A 45 -6.01 -3.98 4.25
N LYS A 46 -6.12 -5.12 4.95
CA LYS A 46 -6.78 -6.33 4.44
C LYS A 46 -8.24 -6.09 4.08
N LEU A 47 -8.93 -5.22 4.81
CA LEU A 47 -10.28 -4.80 4.47
C LEU A 47 -10.30 -3.98 3.17
N ILE A 48 -9.41 -2.98 3.02
CA ILE A 48 -9.27 -2.18 1.80
C ILE A 48 -8.93 -3.09 0.62
N MET A 49 -7.99 -4.02 0.76
CA MET A 49 -7.62 -5.00 -0.29
C MET A 49 -8.71 -6.05 -0.55
N LYS A 50 -9.80 -6.04 0.24
CA LYS A 50 -10.86 -7.06 0.21
C LYS A 50 -10.32 -8.50 0.44
N GLU A 51 -9.22 -8.65 1.15
CA GLU A 51 -8.74 -9.96 1.63
C GLU A 51 -9.60 -10.45 2.79
N GLU A 52 -10.03 -9.52 3.64
CA GLU A 52 -10.97 -9.74 4.73
C GLU A 52 -12.31 -9.04 4.45
N LYS A 53 -13.33 -9.42 5.21
CA LYS A 53 -14.65 -8.79 5.20
C LYS A 53 -14.87 -8.10 6.54
N ALA A 54 -15.47 -6.91 6.50
CA ALA A 54 -15.98 -6.28 7.71
C ALA A 54 -17.06 -7.17 8.37
N THR A 55 -17.08 -7.19 9.69
CA THR A 55 -18.15 -7.85 10.47
C THR A 55 -19.39 -6.98 10.51
N SER A 56 -19.20 -5.65 10.62
CA SER A 56 -20.29 -4.67 10.58
C SER A 56 -19.81 -3.36 9.94
N GLY A 57 -20.74 -2.44 9.68
CA GLY A 57 -20.46 -1.16 9.06
C GLY A 57 -20.40 -1.21 7.52
N ARG A 58 -20.03 -0.09 6.92
CA ARG A 58 -19.92 0.06 5.46
C ARG A 58 -18.52 0.52 5.08
N LEU A 59 -17.96 -0.12 4.05
CA LEU A 59 -16.67 0.22 3.48
C LEU A 59 -16.81 0.44 1.96
N GLU A 60 -16.52 1.67 1.54
CA GLU A 60 -16.47 2.04 0.13
C GLU A 60 -15.06 2.44 -0.27
N VAL A 61 -14.62 1.97 -1.45
CA VAL A 61 -13.33 2.32 -2.03
C VAL A 61 -13.50 2.54 -3.52
N ASN A 62 -13.16 3.72 -4.02
CA ASN A 62 -13.30 4.12 -5.43
C ASN A 62 -14.71 3.82 -6.00
N GLY A 63 -15.76 4.08 -5.22
CA GLY A 63 -17.14 3.81 -5.61
C GLY A 63 -17.56 2.34 -5.53
N TYR A 64 -16.67 1.42 -5.10
CA TYR A 64 -17.03 0.04 -4.84
C TYR A 64 -17.47 -0.14 -3.39
N ASP A 65 -18.72 -0.58 -3.16
CA ASP A 65 -19.14 -1.08 -1.85
C ASP A 65 -18.50 -2.46 -1.60
N LEU A 66 -17.45 -2.47 -0.78
CA LEU A 66 -16.69 -3.70 -0.51
C LEU A 66 -17.48 -4.72 0.29
N CYS A 67 -18.53 -4.33 1.02
CA CYS A 67 -19.38 -5.27 1.75
C CYS A 67 -20.18 -6.14 0.78
N LYS A 68 -20.58 -5.58 -0.36
CA LYS A 68 -21.39 -6.26 -1.40
C LYS A 68 -20.56 -6.87 -2.52
N LEU A 69 -19.27 -6.51 -2.63
CA LEU A 69 -18.42 -6.95 -3.73
C LEU A 69 -18.16 -8.46 -3.69
N ARG A 70 -18.40 -9.18 -4.80
CA ARG A 70 -18.25 -10.65 -4.89
C ARG A 70 -17.73 -11.11 -6.25
N GLY A 71 -17.17 -12.33 -6.28
CA GLY A 71 -16.77 -13.05 -7.48
C GLY A 71 -15.76 -12.26 -8.34
N ARG A 72 -15.95 -12.27 -9.66
CA ARG A 72 -15.06 -11.60 -10.64
C ARG A 72 -14.90 -10.09 -10.42
N LYS A 73 -15.86 -9.44 -9.76
CA LYS A 73 -15.76 -8.01 -9.43
C LYS A 73 -14.63 -7.73 -8.44
N ILE A 74 -14.31 -8.67 -7.53
CA ILE A 74 -13.16 -8.54 -6.59
C ILE A 74 -11.84 -8.46 -7.37
N SER A 75 -11.63 -9.34 -8.36
CA SER A 75 -10.41 -9.32 -9.17
C SER A 75 -10.29 -8.01 -9.95
N LYS A 76 -11.40 -7.51 -10.52
CA LYS A 76 -11.41 -6.21 -11.20
C LYS A 76 -11.06 -5.06 -10.25
N TYR A 77 -11.62 -5.05 -9.05
CA TYR A 77 -11.32 -4.08 -8.01
C TYR A 77 -9.85 -4.11 -7.60
N ARG A 78 -9.30 -5.29 -7.30
CA ARG A 78 -7.89 -5.44 -6.88
C ARG A 78 -6.89 -4.96 -7.94
N ARG A 79 -7.24 -5.00 -9.22
CA ARG A 79 -6.42 -4.46 -10.31
C ARG A 79 -6.27 -2.93 -10.27
N SER A 80 -7.19 -2.23 -9.60
CA SER A 80 -7.10 -0.78 -9.38
C SER A 80 -6.23 -0.40 -8.19
N LEU A 81 -5.74 -1.38 -7.44
CA LEU A 81 -4.86 -1.20 -6.29
C LEU A 81 -3.43 -1.58 -6.66
N GLY A 82 -2.47 -0.77 -6.23
CA GLY A 82 -1.06 -1.12 -6.15
C GLY A 82 -0.75 -1.49 -4.70
N VAL A 83 -0.15 -2.66 -4.46
CA VAL A 83 0.18 -3.09 -3.10
C VAL A 83 1.67 -3.38 -3.00
N VAL A 84 2.31 -2.78 -2.02
CA VAL A 84 3.72 -2.98 -1.64
C VAL A 84 3.73 -3.62 -0.26
N PHE A 85 4.36 -4.77 -0.13
CA PHE A 85 4.46 -5.53 1.12
C PHE A 85 5.84 -5.37 1.74
N GLN A 86 5.93 -5.49 3.05
CA GLN A 86 7.17 -5.45 3.81
C GLN A 86 8.17 -6.54 3.38
N ASP A 87 7.68 -7.74 3.03
CA ASP A 87 8.47 -8.90 2.60
C ASP A 87 8.67 -8.97 1.07
N PHE A 88 8.48 -7.85 0.37
CA PHE A 88 8.59 -7.65 -1.08
C PHE A 88 7.70 -8.57 -1.93
N ARG A 89 7.51 -9.81 -1.54
CA ARG A 89 6.76 -10.89 -2.24
C ARG A 89 7.16 -11.04 -3.71
N LEU A 90 8.45 -10.99 -3.97
CA LEU A 90 8.96 -11.23 -5.31
C LEU A 90 8.97 -12.74 -5.63
N ILE A 91 8.78 -13.05 -6.90
CA ILE A 91 8.87 -14.43 -7.40
C ILE A 91 10.34 -14.68 -7.72
N ASN A 92 11.01 -15.48 -6.88
CA ASN A 92 12.47 -15.69 -6.94
C ASN A 92 12.96 -16.32 -8.25
N GLN A 93 12.10 -17.10 -8.93
CA GLN A 93 12.40 -17.75 -10.22
C GLN A 93 12.19 -16.83 -11.42
N MET A 94 11.75 -15.60 -11.20
CA MET A 94 11.53 -14.59 -12.23
C MET A 94 12.57 -13.47 -12.14
N THR A 95 12.97 -12.94 -13.29
CA THR A 95 13.81 -11.75 -13.34
C THR A 95 13.07 -10.52 -12.78
N VAL A 96 13.79 -9.43 -12.53
CA VAL A 96 13.22 -8.11 -12.20
C VAL A 96 12.17 -7.72 -13.25
N TYR A 97 12.51 -7.83 -14.54
CA TYR A 97 11.57 -7.57 -15.62
C TYR A 97 10.32 -8.44 -15.54
N ASP A 98 10.49 -9.75 -15.33
CA ASP A 98 9.36 -10.68 -15.31
C ASP A 98 8.47 -10.53 -14.08
N ASN A 99 9.02 -10.16 -12.91
CA ASN A 99 8.24 -9.82 -11.74
C ASN A 99 7.28 -8.66 -12.00
N VAL A 100 7.73 -7.61 -12.69
CA VAL A 100 6.89 -6.48 -13.06
C VAL A 100 5.93 -6.85 -14.20
N ALA A 101 6.42 -7.53 -15.22
CA ALA A 101 5.61 -7.97 -16.37
C ALA A 101 4.48 -8.93 -15.97
N PHE A 102 4.68 -9.73 -14.93
CA PHE A 102 3.68 -10.68 -14.42
C PHE A 102 2.37 -9.98 -14.05
N ALA A 103 2.44 -8.82 -13.40
CA ALA A 103 1.25 -8.05 -13.04
C ALA A 103 0.40 -7.63 -14.26
N LEU A 104 1.04 -7.36 -15.40
CA LEU A 104 0.36 -7.05 -16.67
C LEU A 104 -0.17 -8.32 -17.37
N ARG A 105 0.63 -9.42 -17.36
CA ARG A 105 0.21 -10.69 -17.96
C ARG A 105 -1.08 -11.24 -17.36
N VAL A 106 -1.19 -11.23 -16.03
CA VAL A 106 -2.40 -11.71 -15.33
C VAL A 106 -3.63 -10.82 -15.53
N THR A 107 -3.42 -9.59 -16.00
CA THR A 107 -4.51 -8.67 -16.36
C THR A 107 -4.90 -8.76 -17.86
N GLY A 108 -4.20 -9.56 -18.64
CA GLY A 108 -4.47 -9.78 -20.07
C GLY A 108 -3.94 -8.67 -20.98
N VAL A 109 -2.94 -7.89 -20.52
CA VAL A 109 -2.30 -6.84 -21.34
C VAL A 109 -1.49 -7.48 -22.46
N SER A 110 -1.54 -6.87 -23.65
CA SER A 110 -0.82 -7.37 -24.83
C SER A 110 0.70 -7.42 -24.63
N GLY A 111 1.37 -8.39 -25.24
CA GLY A 111 2.84 -8.49 -25.17
C GLY A 111 3.56 -7.24 -25.73
N ARG A 112 2.94 -6.53 -26.69
CA ARG A 112 3.45 -5.25 -27.22
C ARG A 112 3.44 -4.17 -26.14
N ASP A 113 2.35 -4.04 -25.40
CA ASP A 113 2.21 -3.04 -24.35
C ASP A 113 3.11 -3.37 -23.15
N ILE A 114 3.26 -4.66 -22.79
CA ILE A 114 4.20 -5.11 -21.76
C ILE A 114 5.62 -4.66 -22.10
N ARG A 115 6.10 -4.92 -23.33
CA ARG A 115 7.43 -4.52 -23.79
C ARG A 115 7.68 -3.01 -23.76
N ARG A 116 6.63 -2.19 -23.81
CA ARG A 116 6.72 -0.73 -23.71
C ARG A 116 6.66 -0.27 -22.25
N ARG A 117 5.72 -0.80 -21.46
CA ARG A 117 5.42 -0.30 -20.11
C ARG A 117 6.44 -0.74 -19.06
N VAL A 118 6.89 -1.99 -19.11
CA VAL A 118 7.81 -2.53 -18.10
C VAL A 118 9.15 -1.78 -18.07
N PRO A 119 9.86 -1.56 -19.22
CA PRO A 119 11.10 -0.77 -19.20
C PRO A 119 10.87 0.67 -18.72
N TYR A 120 9.76 1.29 -19.08
CA TYR A 120 9.40 2.63 -18.59
C TYR A 120 9.29 2.68 -17.08
N ILE A 121 8.51 1.76 -16.48
CA ILE A 121 8.35 1.69 -15.02
C ILE A 121 9.67 1.33 -14.31
N LEU A 122 10.47 0.42 -14.89
CA LEU A 122 11.79 0.10 -14.34
C LEU A 122 12.74 1.31 -14.38
N GLY A 123 12.60 2.17 -15.39
CA GLY A 123 13.33 3.43 -15.46
C GLY A 123 12.93 4.40 -14.34
N LEU A 124 11.62 4.49 -14.01
CA LEU A 124 11.14 5.36 -12.93
C LEU A 124 11.64 4.96 -11.53
N VAL A 125 12.01 3.70 -11.34
CA VAL A 125 12.53 3.18 -10.06
C VAL A 125 14.04 2.90 -10.12
N ASP A 126 14.75 3.38 -11.14
CA ASP A 126 16.21 3.21 -11.36
C ASP A 126 16.67 1.74 -11.45
N LEU A 127 15.83 0.84 -11.97
CA LEU A 127 16.13 -0.59 -12.06
C LEU A 127 16.24 -1.12 -13.51
N LEU A 128 16.20 -0.24 -14.50
CA LEU A 128 16.31 -0.66 -15.92
C LEU A 128 17.62 -1.44 -16.19
N PRO A 129 18.80 -1.06 -15.66
CA PRO A 129 20.04 -1.82 -15.83
C PRO A 129 20.00 -3.22 -15.18
N LYS A 130 19.14 -3.41 -14.16
CA LYS A 130 18.97 -4.67 -13.43
C LYS A 130 17.82 -5.53 -13.95
N ALA A 131 17.19 -5.17 -15.09
CA ALA A 131 15.99 -5.84 -15.62
C ALA A 131 16.14 -7.36 -15.79
N LYS A 132 17.35 -7.84 -16.10
CA LYS A 132 17.67 -9.27 -16.29
C LYS A 132 18.13 -9.97 -15.01
N SER A 133 18.38 -9.25 -13.91
CA SER A 133 18.80 -9.82 -12.63
C SER A 133 17.63 -10.55 -11.94
N TYR A 134 17.97 -11.51 -11.11
CA TYR A 134 17.01 -12.20 -10.23
C TYR A 134 16.96 -11.53 -8.85
N PRO A 135 15.88 -11.73 -8.06
CA PRO A 135 15.75 -11.12 -6.74
C PRO A 135 16.94 -11.35 -5.79
N ASN A 136 17.56 -12.52 -5.83
CA ASN A 136 18.73 -12.87 -5.03
C ASN A 136 20.05 -12.21 -5.49
N GLN A 137 20.05 -11.49 -6.60
CA GLN A 137 21.20 -10.78 -7.18
C GLN A 137 21.15 -9.26 -6.95
N ILE A 138 20.13 -8.79 -6.24
CA ILE A 138 19.88 -7.37 -5.98
C ILE A 138 19.71 -7.13 -4.48
N SER A 139 20.02 -5.90 -4.03
CA SER A 139 19.89 -5.49 -2.62
C SER A 139 18.44 -5.46 -2.15
N GLY A 140 18.21 -5.41 -0.82
CA GLY A 140 16.88 -5.28 -0.24
C GLY A 140 16.14 -4.02 -0.72
N GLY A 141 16.82 -2.88 -0.78
CA GLY A 141 16.26 -1.64 -1.33
C GLY A 141 15.89 -1.74 -2.82
N GLU A 142 16.73 -2.43 -3.63
CA GLU A 142 16.40 -2.72 -5.02
C GLU A 142 15.19 -3.67 -5.13
N GLN A 143 15.08 -4.69 -4.27
CA GLN A 143 13.92 -5.58 -4.22
C GLN A 143 12.64 -4.81 -3.89
N GLN A 144 12.69 -3.85 -2.97
CA GLN A 144 11.58 -2.98 -2.64
C GLN A 144 11.17 -2.10 -3.82
N ARG A 145 12.14 -1.55 -4.56
CA ARG A 145 11.86 -0.81 -5.80
C ARG A 145 11.22 -1.70 -6.88
N VAL A 146 11.58 -2.98 -6.97
CA VAL A 146 10.88 -3.95 -7.86
C VAL A 146 9.44 -4.16 -7.41
N ALA A 147 9.20 -4.32 -6.10
CA ALA A 147 7.84 -4.47 -5.56
C ALA A 147 6.99 -3.21 -5.85
N LEU A 148 7.58 -2.02 -5.73
CA LEU A 148 6.93 -0.76 -6.08
C LEU A 148 6.65 -0.67 -7.59
N ALA A 149 7.61 -1.00 -8.45
CA ALA A 149 7.43 -1.06 -9.89
C ALA A 149 6.27 -2.00 -10.28
N ARG A 150 6.21 -3.17 -9.66
CA ARG A 150 5.11 -4.14 -9.86
C ARG A 150 3.76 -3.58 -9.41
N ALA A 151 3.71 -2.83 -8.33
CA ALA A 151 2.49 -2.17 -7.87
C ALA A 151 2.01 -1.08 -8.85
N LEU A 152 2.95 -0.33 -9.44
CA LEU A 152 2.68 0.82 -10.32
C LEU A 152 2.28 0.42 -11.74
N VAL A 153 2.77 -0.72 -12.24
CA VAL A 153 2.70 -1.05 -13.68
C VAL A 153 1.28 -1.14 -14.24
N ASN A 154 0.27 -1.41 -13.39
CA ASN A 154 -1.15 -1.40 -13.77
C ASN A 154 -1.81 -0.01 -13.67
N ASN A 155 -1.06 1.05 -13.38
CA ASN A 155 -1.57 2.40 -13.20
C ASN A 155 -2.69 2.47 -12.13
N PRO A 156 -2.38 2.08 -10.87
CA PRO A 156 -3.37 2.02 -9.80
C PRO A 156 -3.85 3.42 -9.40
N SER A 157 -5.10 3.52 -8.97
CA SER A 157 -5.65 4.74 -8.38
C SER A 157 -5.36 4.87 -6.88
N ILE A 158 -5.02 3.76 -6.23
CA ILE A 158 -4.64 3.72 -4.82
C ILE A 158 -3.40 2.83 -4.68
N ILE A 159 -2.43 3.31 -3.94
CA ILE A 159 -1.24 2.56 -3.53
C ILE A 159 -1.33 2.33 -2.02
N ILE A 160 -1.15 1.08 -1.62
CA ILE A 160 -1.10 0.66 -0.23
C ILE A 160 0.29 0.11 0.02
N ALA A 161 1.02 0.70 0.94
CA ALA A 161 2.36 0.27 1.32
C ALA A 161 2.38 -0.17 2.79
N ASP A 162 2.61 -1.47 3.02
CA ASP A 162 2.68 -2.07 4.35
C ASP A 162 4.15 -2.12 4.80
N GLU A 163 4.53 -1.22 5.69
CA GLU A 163 5.88 -1.07 6.22
C GLU A 163 6.96 -1.09 5.10
N PRO A 164 6.87 -0.18 4.11
CA PRO A 164 7.69 -0.26 2.90
C PRO A 164 9.19 -0.07 3.16
N THR A 165 9.56 0.33 4.36
CA THR A 165 10.93 0.61 4.80
C THR A 165 11.44 -0.37 5.84
N GLY A 166 10.60 -1.24 6.40
CA GLY A 166 10.92 -2.08 7.55
C GLY A 166 12.03 -3.13 7.37
N ASN A 167 12.43 -3.43 6.13
CA ASN A 167 13.48 -4.42 5.82
C ASN A 167 14.65 -3.83 5.02
N ILE A 168 14.82 -2.50 5.04
CA ILE A 168 15.87 -1.79 4.30
C ILE A 168 16.59 -0.77 5.18
N ASP A 169 17.80 -0.42 4.79
CA ASP A 169 18.61 0.56 5.52
C ASP A 169 17.94 1.94 5.57
N PRO A 170 18.14 2.72 6.65
CA PRO A 170 17.51 4.04 6.83
C PRO A 170 17.77 5.01 5.68
N GLU A 171 18.98 5.03 5.10
CA GLU A 171 19.32 5.90 3.97
C GLU A 171 18.50 5.56 2.72
N LEU A 172 18.26 4.26 2.47
CA LEU A 172 17.45 3.79 1.35
C LEU A 172 15.95 3.97 1.61
N SER A 173 15.54 3.99 2.88
CA SER A 173 14.14 4.19 3.30
C SER A 173 13.61 5.54 2.84
N GLU A 174 14.40 6.61 2.97
CA GLU A 174 14.02 7.93 2.49
C GLU A 174 13.77 7.95 0.99
N GLY A 175 14.65 7.33 0.20
CA GLY A 175 14.49 7.25 -1.26
C GLY A 175 13.20 6.50 -1.70
N ILE A 176 12.75 5.49 -0.94
CA ILE A 176 11.48 4.80 -1.20
C ILE A 176 10.30 5.73 -0.88
N MET A 177 10.38 6.48 0.22
CA MET A 177 9.33 7.39 0.62
C MET A 177 9.23 8.60 -0.32
N ASP A 178 10.36 9.16 -0.76
CA ASP A 178 10.41 10.23 -1.77
C ASP A 178 9.74 9.76 -3.07
N LEU A 179 10.07 8.55 -3.52
CA LEU A 179 9.47 7.95 -4.71
C LEU A 179 7.95 7.79 -4.56
N LEU A 180 7.45 7.36 -3.39
CA LEU A 180 6.01 7.31 -3.10
C LEU A 180 5.38 8.71 -3.13
N GLY A 181 6.10 9.73 -2.63
CA GLY A 181 5.70 11.13 -2.68
C GLY A 181 5.58 11.66 -4.11
N GLU A 182 6.57 11.38 -4.98
CA GLU A 182 6.52 11.77 -6.40
C GLU A 182 5.37 11.06 -7.14
N ILE A 183 5.16 9.78 -6.86
CA ILE A 183 4.03 9.03 -7.42
C ILE A 183 2.69 9.65 -6.98
N ASN A 184 2.55 10.03 -5.71
CA ASN A 184 1.35 10.68 -5.20
C ASN A 184 1.03 11.99 -5.95
N LYS A 185 2.05 12.80 -6.24
CA LYS A 185 1.89 14.04 -7.05
C LYS A 185 1.32 13.77 -8.44
N CYS A 186 1.50 12.57 -8.98
CA CYS A 186 0.93 12.15 -10.26
C CYS A 186 -0.55 11.72 -10.17
N GLY A 187 -1.17 11.76 -8.98
CA GLY A 187 -2.61 11.59 -8.78
C GLY A 187 -3.08 10.39 -7.96
N PRO A 188 -2.35 9.26 -7.85
CA PRO A 188 -2.79 8.15 -7.01
C PRO A 188 -2.89 8.54 -5.52
N THR A 189 -3.89 8.01 -4.82
CA THR A 189 -3.94 8.05 -3.35
C THR A 189 -2.89 7.11 -2.79
N VAL A 190 -2.15 7.54 -1.77
CA VAL A 190 -1.10 6.71 -1.13
C VAL A 190 -1.44 6.52 0.35
N VAL A 191 -1.53 5.26 0.76
CA VAL A 191 -1.74 4.87 2.17
C VAL A 191 -0.53 4.07 2.62
N VAL A 192 0.25 4.62 3.55
CA VAL A 192 1.46 3.99 4.10
C VAL A 192 1.20 3.56 5.53
N VAL A 193 1.34 2.27 5.82
CA VAL A 193 1.44 1.80 7.20
C VAL A 193 2.89 1.86 7.62
N SER A 194 3.17 2.52 8.73
CA SER A 194 4.51 2.59 9.29
C SER A 194 4.46 2.65 10.82
N HIS A 195 5.51 2.12 11.45
CA HIS A 195 5.78 2.30 12.86
C HIS A 195 7.01 3.21 13.10
N GLU A 196 7.65 3.70 12.04
CA GLU A 196 8.81 4.59 12.07
C GLU A 196 8.37 6.04 12.26
N HIS A 197 8.28 6.49 13.51
CA HIS A 197 7.76 7.81 13.85
C HIS A 197 8.59 8.96 13.27
N ASP A 198 9.90 8.83 13.20
CA ASP A 198 10.78 9.88 12.69
C ASP A 198 10.58 10.06 11.18
N LEU A 199 10.42 8.97 10.44
CA LEU A 199 10.10 9.00 9.03
C LEU A 199 8.74 9.68 8.77
N VAL A 200 7.72 9.32 9.56
CA VAL A 200 6.38 9.93 9.45
C VAL A 200 6.43 11.44 9.71
N ARG A 201 7.19 11.89 10.73
CA ARG A 201 7.38 13.32 11.03
C ARG A 201 8.08 14.05 9.89
N LYS A 202 9.15 13.46 9.35
CA LYS A 202 9.93 14.05 8.26
C LYS A 202 9.08 14.33 7.02
N PHE A 203 8.18 13.43 6.67
CA PHE A 203 7.33 13.57 5.48
C PHE A 203 6.11 14.48 5.68
N GLY A 204 5.72 14.82 6.90
CA GLY A 204 4.75 15.88 7.21
C GLY A 204 3.35 15.66 6.61
N LYS A 205 2.91 14.42 6.38
CA LYS A 205 1.61 14.09 5.79
C LYS A 205 0.57 13.81 6.88
N ARG A 206 -0.71 13.72 6.49
CA ARG A 206 -1.81 13.33 7.38
C ARG A 206 -1.51 11.98 8.06
N VAL A 207 -1.81 11.90 9.34
CA VAL A 207 -1.58 10.72 10.17
C VAL A 207 -2.88 10.23 10.79
N ILE A 208 -3.20 8.97 10.57
CA ILE A 208 -4.29 8.25 11.23
C ILE A 208 -3.66 7.31 12.27
N ASN A 209 -3.89 7.55 13.56
CA ASN A 209 -3.40 6.70 14.63
C ASN A 209 -4.47 5.70 15.05
N ILE A 210 -4.12 4.41 15.01
CA ILE A 210 -4.97 3.30 15.44
C ILE A 210 -4.39 2.69 16.71
N GLU A 211 -5.22 2.59 17.75
CA GLU A 211 -4.87 1.95 19.02
C GLU A 211 -5.99 0.99 19.44
N LYS A 212 -5.62 -0.26 19.72
CA LYS A 212 -6.55 -1.32 20.15
C LYS A 212 -7.81 -1.41 19.27
N GLY A 213 -7.63 -1.30 17.96
CA GLY A 213 -8.71 -1.36 16.99
C GLY A 213 -9.57 -0.11 16.83
N GLN A 214 -9.28 0.97 17.54
CA GLN A 214 -10.00 2.25 17.48
C GLN A 214 -9.13 3.33 16.85
N MET A 215 -9.74 4.26 16.11
CA MET A 215 -9.08 5.46 15.65
C MET A 215 -8.99 6.47 16.81
N LYS A 216 -7.78 6.84 17.20
CA LYS A 216 -7.52 7.77 18.32
C LYS A 216 -7.21 9.17 17.83
N LEU A 217 -6.61 9.29 16.67
CA LEU A 217 -6.26 10.56 16.08
C LEU A 217 -6.37 10.45 14.56
N ASP A 218 -6.85 11.53 13.95
CA ASP A 218 -6.88 11.77 12.52
C ASP A 218 -6.55 13.25 12.33
N SER A 219 -5.29 13.57 12.08
CA SER A 219 -4.80 14.95 12.06
C SER A 219 -3.61 15.13 11.14
N ASN A 220 -3.22 16.39 10.95
CA ASN A 220 -1.94 16.73 10.36
C ASN A 220 -0.77 16.25 11.23
N CYS A 221 0.37 15.97 10.60
CA CYS A 221 1.57 15.43 11.26
C CYS A 221 2.06 16.29 12.44
N GLU A 222 1.89 17.62 12.38
CA GLU A 222 2.28 18.55 13.46
C GLU A 222 1.50 18.30 14.75
N GLU A 223 0.17 18.17 14.68
CA GLU A 223 -0.69 17.89 15.83
C GLU A 223 -0.39 16.51 16.44
N TRP A 224 -0.14 15.51 15.58
CA TRP A 224 0.24 14.17 16.04
C TRP A 224 1.58 14.17 16.77
N SER A 225 2.53 15.01 16.34
CA SER A 225 3.84 15.15 16.97
C SER A 225 3.79 15.81 18.36
N LEU A 226 2.87 16.76 18.57
CA LEU A 226 2.70 17.47 19.83
C LEU A 226 2.03 16.62 20.93
N GLY A 227 1.17 15.69 20.57
CA GLY A 227 0.45 14.82 21.53
C GLY A 227 1.28 13.72 22.18
N ARG A 228 2.60 13.62 21.88
CA ARG A 228 3.53 12.61 22.41
C ARG A 228 4.74 13.24 23.10
N LYS A 229 4.50 14.15 24.06
CA LYS A 229 5.49 14.57 25.07
C LYS A 229 5.42 13.70 26.29
#